data_0decbe4c663fb103beff5e7b67f7ae59
#
_entry.id   0decbe4c663fb103beff5e7b67f7ae59
#
_cell.length_a   1.000
_cell.length_b   1.000
_cell.length_c   1.000
_cell.angle_alpha   90.00
_cell.angle_beta   90.00
_cell.angle_gamma   90.00
#
_symmetry.space_group_name_H-M   'P 1'
#
loop_
_entity.id
_entity.type
_entity.pdbx_description
1 polymer ?
#
loop_
_entity_poly.entity_id
_entity_poly.type
_entity_poly.pdbx_seq_one_letter_code
_entity_poly.pdbx_strand_id
1 'polypeptide(L)' 'MLQEKAGNIAGLIWNALADANESQTYKQIKKATKLTEKDFNLGLGWLLREDKLNVAETGDEKDPFTYSLK' A
#
# COMPACT_ATOMS: atom_id res chain seq x y z
N MET A 1 20.42 -2.33 2.16
CA MET A 1 20.27 -0.86 2.18
C MET A 1 18.79 -0.49 2.27
N LEU A 2 18.49 0.66 2.81
CA LEU A 2 17.09 1.11 3.01
C LEU A 2 16.28 1.16 1.71
N GLN A 3 16.91 1.60 0.63
CA GLN A 3 16.24 1.69 -0.68
C GLN A 3 15.84 0.33 -1.21
N GLU A 4 16.68 -0.68 -1.04
CA GLU A 4 16.34 -2.04 -1.45
C GLU A 4 15.19 -2.59 -0.63
N LYS A 5 15.22 -2.34 0.69
CA LYS A 5 14.13 -2.75 1.58
C LYS A 5 12.82 -2.08 1.19
N ALA A 6 12.84 -0.78 0.95
CA ALA A 6 11.64 -0.04 0.54
C ALA A 6 11.08 -0.58 -0.78
N GLY A 7 11.94 -0.85 -1.76
CA GLY A 7 11.53 -1.41 -3.04
C GLY A 7 10.92 -2.80 -2.91
N ASN A 8 11.50 -3.66 -2.07
CA ASN A 8 10.98 -5.01 -1.83
C ASN A 8 9.63 -4.97 -1.14
N ILE A 9 9.48 -4.12 -0.14
CA ILE A 9 8.21 -3.94 0.57
C ILE A 9 7.16 -3.36 -0.37
N ALA A 10 7.52 -2.36 -1.18
CA ALA A 10 6.64 -1.78 -2.18
C ALA A 10 6.14 -2.85 -3.16
N GLY A 11 7.02 -3.77 -3.57
CA GLY A 11 6.65 -4.89 -4.42
C GLY A 11 5.60 -5.80 -3.80
N LEU A 12 5.73 -6.08 -2.49
CA LEU A 12 4.72 -6.88 -1.77
C LEU A 12 3.36 -6.18 -1.75
N ILE A 13 3.34 -4.87 -1.52
CA ILE A 13 2.11 -4.09 -1.52
C ILE A 13 1.51 -4.05 -2.93
N TRP A 14 2.33 -3.82 -3.93
CA TRP A 14 1.90 -3.81 -5.32
C TRP A 14 1.25 -5.14 -5.70
N ASN A 15 1.89 -6.26 -5.36
CA ASN A 15 1.37 -7.59 -5.65
C ASN A 15 0.04 -7.85 -4.93
N ALA A 16 -0.09 -7.40 -3.68
CA ALA A 16 -1.34 -7.55 -2.93
C ALA A 16 -2.49 -6.80 -3.62
N LEU A 17 -2.23 -5.60 -4.14
CA LEU A 17 -3.23 -4.83 -4.88
C LEU A 17 -3.56 -5.48 -6.23
N ALA A 18 -2.55 -6.00 -6.93
CA ALA A 18 -2.77 -6.68 -8.19
C ALA A 18 -3.61 -7.95 -8.00
N ASP A 19 -3.33 -8.72 -6.95
CA ASP A 19 -4.07 -9.95 -6.65
C ASP A 19 -5.52 -9.65 -6.25
N ALA A 20 -5.74 -8.56 -5.51
CA ALA A 20 -7.08 -8.15 -5.11
C ALA A 20 -7.93 -7.69 -6.29
N ASN A 21 -7.29 -7.15 -7.32
CA ASN A 21 -7.92 -6.65 -8.55
C ASN A 21 -9.04 -5.63 -8.28
N GLU A 22 -8.92 -4.90 -7.18
CA GLU A 22 -9.86 -3.83 -6.78
C GLU A 22 -9.18 -2.91 -5.77
N SER A 23 -9.80 -1.76 -5.49
CA SER A 23 -9.29 -0.84 -4.47
C SER A 23 -9.35 -1.50 -3.09
N GLN A 24 -8.31 -1.27 -2.30
CA GLN A 24 -8.20 -1.81 -0.95
C GLN A 24 -7.90 -0.68 0.04
N THR A 25 -8.44 -0.79 1.25
CA THR A 25 -8.12 0.17 2.30
C THR A 25 -6.73 -0.11 2.87
N TYR A 26 -6.18 0.86 3.61
CA TYR A 26 -4.91 0.72 4.31
C TYR A 26 -4.88 -0.56 5.15
N LYS A 27 -5.93 -0.79 5.95
CA LYS A 27 -5.99 -1.96 6.83
C LYS A 27 -6.05 -3.26 6.06
N GLN A 28 -6.79 -3.29 4.95
CA GLN A 28 -6.89 -4.49 4.11
C GLN A 28 -5.56 -4.87 3.50
N ILE A 29 -4.82 -3.89 2.97
CA ILE A 29 -3.52 -4.15 2.36
C ILE A 29 -2.51 -4.56 3.42
N LYS A 30 -2.50 -3.87 4.56
CA LYS A 30 -1.59 -4.19 5.66
C LYS A 30 -1.79 -5.62 6.13
N LYS A 31 -3.04 -6.04 6.29
CA LYS A 31 -3.39 -7.41 6.70
C LYS A 31 -2.95 -8.42 5.65
N ALA A 32 -3.18 -8.13 4.37
CA ALA A 32 -2.83 -9.03 3.28
C ALA A 32 -1.32 -9.24 3.16
N THR A 33 -0.54 -8.19 3.38
CA THR A 33 0.93 -8.25 3.29
C THR A 33 1.60 -8.74 4.56
N LYS A 34 0.89 -8.71 5.69
CA LYS A 34 1.41 -9.09 7.01
C LYS A 34 2.64 -8.29 7.44
N LEU A 35 2.80 -7.11 6.87
CA LEU A 35 3.91 -6.22 7.21
C LEU A 35 3.65 -5.50 8.53
N THR A 36 4.74 -5.13 9.22
CA THR A 36 4.64 -4.23 10.36
C THR A 36 4.19 -2.85 9.87
N GLU A 37 3.62 -2.05 10.76
CA GLU A 37 3.17 -0.70 10.41
C GLU A 37 4.30 0.14 9.83
N LYS A 38 5.49 0.05 10.45
CA LYS A 38 6.67 0.79 9.99
C LYS A 38 7.05 0.40 8.56
N ASP A 39 7.15 -0.89 8.30
CA ASP A 39 7.54 -1.39 6.97
C ASP A 39 6.46 -1.09 5.94
N PHE A 40 5.20 -1.28 6.30
CA PHE A 40 4.09 -0.99 5.42
C PHE A 40 4.08 0.49 5.00
N ASN A 41 4.25 1.40 5.96
CA ASN A 41 4.30 2.83 5.67
C ASN A 41 5.48 3.19 4.77
N LEU A 42 6.62 2.54 4.96
CA LEU A 42 7.80 2.76 4.12
C LEU A 42 7.51 2.38 2.66
N GLY A 43 6.95 1.20 2.43
CA GLY A 43 6.64 0.74 1.08
C GLY A 43 5.51 1.51 0.43
N LEU A 44 4.48 1.84 1.21
CA LEU A 44 3.35 2.63 0.72
C LEU A 44 3.82 4.03 0.28
N GLY A 45 4.66 4.67 1.11
CA GLY A 45 5.24 5.97 0.77
C GLY A 45 6.07 5.91 -0.51
N TRP A 46 6.83 4.84 -0.68
CA TRP A 46 7.62 4.61 -1.89
C TRP A 46 6.73 4.56 -3.13
N LEU A 47 5.64 3.79 -3.08
CA LEU A 47 4.71 3.65 -4.22
C LEU A 47 4.00 4.97 -4.53
N LEU A 48 3.63 5.73 -3.50
CA LEU A 48 3.01 7.04 -3.68
C LEU A 48 3.99 8.02 -4.32
N ARG A 49 5.23 8.00 -3.88
CA ARG A 49 6.29 8.85 -4.45
C ARG A 49 6.54 8.54 -5.92
N GLU A 50 6.49 7.26 -6.29
CA GLU A 50 6.71 6.81 -7.66
C GLU A 50 5.45 6.93 -8.53
N ASP A 51 4.37 7.47 -7.96
CA ASP A 51 3.11 7.69 -8.67
C ASP A 51 2.52 6.40 -9.23
N LYS A 52 2.59 5.33 -8.46
CA LYS A 52 2.10 4.00 -8.87
C LYS A 52 0.69 3.70 -8.39
N LEU A 53 0.14 4.55 -7.53
CA LEU A 53 -1.15 4.29 -6.89
C LEU A 53 -2.13 5.44 -7.11
N ASN A 54 -3.40 5.06 -7.23
CA ASN A 54 -4.51 5.99 -7.07
C ASN A 54 -4.99 5.93 -5.63
N VAL A 55 -5.32 7.08 -5.05
CA VAL A 55 -5.81 7.18 -3.69
C VAL A 55 -7.19 7.83 -3.70
N ALA A 56 -8.13 7.25 -2.97
CA ALA A 56 -9.48 7.80 -2.85
C ALA A 56 -9.90 7.80 -1.38
N GLU A 57 -10.77 8.73 -1.01
CA GLU A 57 -11.32 8.81 0.33
C GLU A 57 -12.51 7.89 0.48
N THR A 58 -12.61 7.23 1.65
CA THR A 58 -13.70 6.30 1.94
C THR A 58 -14.86 6.96 2.71
N GLY A 59 -14.58 8.07 3.40
CA GLY A 59 -15.51 8.66 4.34
C GLY A 59 -15.47 8.03 5.74
N ASP A 60 -14.67 6.99 5.94
CA ASP A 60 -14.49 6.30 7.23
C ASP A 60 -13.31 6.92 7.98
N GLU A 61 -13.55 7.51 9.15
CA GLU A 61 -12.49 8.14 9.94
C GLU A 61 -11.41 7.18 10.39
N LYS A 62 -11.74 5.90 10.58
CA LYS A 62 -10.79 4.90 11.07
C LYS A 62 -9.92 4.32 9.96
N ASP A 63 -10.40 4.38 8.73
CA ASP A 63 -9.70 3.83 7.57
C ASP A 63 -10.01 4.71 6.35
N PRO A 64 -9.46 5.94 6.33
CA PRO A 64 -9.97 7.02 5.48
C PRO A 64 -9.64 6.90 3.99
N PHE A 65 -8.70 6.04 3.61
CA PHE A 65 -8.25 5.98 2.22
C PHE A 65 -8.29 4.59 1.65
N THR A 66 -8.62 4.50 0.35
CA THR A 66 -8.41 3.29 -0.44
C THR A 66 -7.29 3.54 -1.45
N TYR A 67 -6.63 2.47 -1.84
CA TYR A 67 -5.53 2.50 -2.78
C TYR A 67 -5.78 1.50 -3.89
N SER A 68 -5.42 1.87 -5.11
CA SER A 68 -5.47 0.97 -6.27
C SER A 68 -4.30 1.24 -7.18
N LEU A 69 -3.96 0.28 -8.02
CA LEU A 69 -2.89 0.43 -9.00
C LEU A 69 -3.33 1.38 -10.12
N LYS A 70 -2.39 2.18 -10.57
CA LYS A 70 -2.61 3.01 -11.77
C LYS A 70 -2.58 2.19 -13.04
#